data_190b731811647ab37f7ae32c3499f1d4
#
_entry.id   190b731811647ab37f7ae32c3499f1d4
#
_cell.length_a   1.000
_cell.length_b   1.000
_cell.length_c   1.000
_cell.angle_alpha   90.00
_cell.angle_beta   90.00
_cell.angle_gamma   90.00
#
_symmetry.space_group_name_H-M   'P 1'
#
loop_
_entity.id
_entity.type
_entity.pdbx_description
1 polymer ?
#
loop_
_entity_poly.entity_id
_entity_poly.type
_entity_poly.pdbx_seq_one_letter_code
_entity_poly.pdbx_strand_id
1 'polypeptide(L)'
;DLALPMSETVTAGNRVRQQRDQSMAWRLAFDLLQRELRGLDTYLPSPSLPPAWLKKPFASYCRDLAELKQLPAVGERDWQRLEAAGWQRLAEVRNLELLRGLFRRPLELWLVLDRAIYLQEQGYAVRLGQFCAPQLTPRNLLLLAERS
;
A
#
# COMPACT_ATOMS: atom_id res chain seq x y z
N ASP A 1 -3.29 6.86 -12.29
CA ASP A 1 -4.12 6.33 -11.19
C ASP A 1 -3.41 6.60 -9.87
N LEU A 2 -3.78 7.69 -9.21
CA LEU A 2 -3.41 7.97 -7.83
C LEU A 2 -4.26 7.05 -6.93
N ALA A 3 -3.82 5.81 -6.75
CA ALA A 3 -4.38 4.93 -5.75
C ALA A 3 -4.16 5.55 -4.37
N LEU A 4 -5.18 6.22 -3.84
CA LEU A 4 -5.14 6.73 -2.47
C LEU A 4 -5.03 5.52 -1.52
N PRO A 5 -4.11 5.54 -0.54
CA PRO A 5 -3.99 4.44 0.40
C PRO A 5 -5.33 4.23 1.11
N MET A 6 -5.78 2.98 1.12
CA MET A 6 -6.93 2.61 1.94
C MET A 6 -6.61 2.95 3.39
N SER A 7 -7.50 3.66 4.06
CA SER A 7 -7.40 3.91 5.49
C SER A 7 -7.29 2.56 6.21
N GLU A 8 -6.22 2.36 6.99
CA GLU A 8 -6.17 1.24 7.92
C GLU A 8 -7.40 1.32 8.81
N THR A 9 -8.18 0.24 8.84
CA THR A 9 -9.26 0.13 9.81
C THR A 9 -8.63 0.13 11.20
N VAL A 10 -8.91 1.15 11.99
CA VAL A 10 -8.38 1.40 13.34
C VAL A 10 -8.63 0.22 14.32
N THR A 11 -9.43 -0.75 13.91
CA THR A 11 -9.94 -1.86 14.72
C THR A 11 -9.19 -3.20 14.56
N ALA A 12 -8.14 -3.26 13.75
CA ALA A 12 -7.38 -4.51 13.64
C ALA A 12 -6.58 -4.75 14.93
N GLY A 13 -6.87 -5.84 15.65
CA GLY A 13 -6.11 -6.25 16.85
C GLY A 13 -4.61 -6.43 16.53
N ASN A 14 -3.74 -6.32 17.54
CA ASN A 14 -2.28 -6.39 17.40
C ASN A 14 -1.81 -7.61 16.59
N ARG A 15 -2.48 -8.76 16.74
CA ARG A 15 -2.17 -9.99 16.00
C ARG A 15 -2.36 -9.84 14.49
N VAL A 16 -3.44 -9.17 14.07
CA VAL A 16 -3.72 -8.93 12.64
C VAL A 16 -2.71 -7.96 12.05
N ARG A 17 -2.31 -6.93 12.81
CA ARG A 17 -1.25 -6.00 12.39
C ARG A 17 0.07 -6.71 12.21
N GLN A 18 0.50 -7.49 13.20
CA GLN A 18 1.74 -8.28 13.11
C GLN A 18 1.76 -9.21 11.91
N GLN A 19 0.65 -9.90 11.63
CA GLN A 19 0.54 -10.78 10.46
C GLN A 19 0.62 -10.02 9.14
N ARG A 20 0.01 -8.83 9.05
CA ARG A 20 0.14 -7.95 7.88
C ARG A 20 1.57 -7.49 7.70
N ASP A 21 2.22 -7.08 8.77
CA ASP A 21 3.60 -6.60 8.76
C ASP A 21 4.56 -7.68 8.31
N GLN A 22 4.43 -8.88 8.85
CA GLN A 22 5.21 -10.04 8.43
C GLN A 22 4.98 -10.34 6.94
N SER A 23 3.73 -10.35 6.49
CA SER A 23 3.40 -10.59 5.09
C SER A 23 4.04 -9.55 4.17
N MET A 24 3.99 -8.28 4.55
CA MET A 24 4.57 -7.20 3.78
C MET A 24 6.10 -7.26 3.78
N ALA A 25 6.73 -7.43 4.94
CA ALA A 25 8.18 -7.56 5.06
C ALA A 25 8.72 -8.75 4.23
N TRP A 26 8.07 -9.90 4.31
CA TRP A 26 8.48 -11.08 3.55
C TRP A 26 8.31 -10.92 2.03
N ARG A 27 7.27 -10.20 1.59
CA ARG A 27 7.11 -9.85 0.16
C ARG A 27 8.20 -8.89 -0.31
N LEU A 28 8.58 -7.91 0.51
CA LEU A 28 9.66 -6.98 0.20
C LEU A 28 11.02 -7.69 0.17
N ALA A 29 11.25 -8.62 1.09
CA ALA A 29 12.44 -9.48 1.08
C ALA A 29 12.48 -10.37 -0.17
N PHE A 30 11.35 -10.98 -0.52
CA PHE A 30 11.25 -11.78 -1.73
C PHE A 30 11.45 -10.95 -3.02
N ASP A 31 11.02 -9.68 -3.03
CA ASP A 31 11.30 -8.77 -4.16
C ASP A 31 12.80 -8.56 -4.37
N LEU A 32 13.59 -8.43 -3.28
CA LEU A 32 15.05 -8.39 -3.38
C LEU A 32 15.61 -9.68 -3.97
N LEU A 33 15.16 -10.83 -3.46
CA LEU A 33 15.58 -12.14 -3.91
C LEU A 33 15.28 -12.37 -5.40
N GLN A 34 14.07 -12.07 -5.85
CA GLN A 34 13.67 -12.31 -7.23
C GLN A 34 14.45 -11.43 -8.23
N ARG A 35 14.78 -10.17 -7.84
CA ARG A 35 15.63 -9.29 -8.66
C ARG A 35 17.03 -9.86 -8.83
N GLU A 36 17.61 -10.35 -7.73
CA GLU A 36 18.92 -11.02 -7.75
C GLU A 36 18.90 -12.28 -8.63
N LEU A 37 17.91 -13.18 -8.44
CA LEU A 37 17.80 -14.43 -9.22
C LEU A 37 17.60 -14.19 -10.72
N ARG A 38 16.89 -13.13 -11.07
CA ARG A 38 16.62 -12.78 -12.48
C ARG A 38 17.72 -11.92 -13.11
N GLY A 39 18.56 -11.27 -12.29
CA GLY A 39 19.49 -10.24 -12.77
C GLY A 39 18.77 -9.00 -13.33
N LEU A 40 17.53 -8.74 -12.90
CA LEU A 40 16.67 -7.66 -13.38
C LEU A 40 16.14 -6.83 -12.22
N ASP A 41 16.33 -5.52 -12.28
CA ASP A 41 15.82 -4.58 -11.26
C ASP A 41 14.37 -4.16 -11.53
N THR A 42 13.51 -5.13 -11.82
CA THR A 42 12.08 -4.91 -12.05
C THR A 42 11.23 -5.70 -11.08
N TYR A 43 10.17 -5.07 -10.57
CA TYR A 43 9.22 -5.70 -9.67
C TYR A 43 8.49 -6.86 -10.38
N LEU A 44 8.40 -8.00 -9.68
CA LEU A 44 7.58 -9.13 -10.08
C LEU A 44 6.41 -9.28 -9.11
N PRO A 45 5.16 -9.05 -9.53
CA PRO A 45 4.00 -9.15 -8.64
C PRO A 45 3.90 -10.53 -7.99
N SER A 46 3.76 -10.55 -6.66
CA SER A 46 3.47 -11.78 -5.92
C SER A 46 1.97 -12.01 -5.86
N PRO A 47 1.49 -13.26 -5.98
CA PRO A 47 0.08 -13.57 -5.84
C PRO A 47 -0.40 -13.33 -4.41
N SER A 48 -1.71 -13.30 -4.22
CA SER A 48 -2.29 -13.38 -2.88
C SER A 48 -2.02 -14.76 -2.30
N LEU A 49 -1.32 -14.81 -1.17
CA LEU A 49 -0.95 -16.07 -0.52
C LEU A 49 -1.83 -16.31 0.71
N PRO A 50 -2.25 -17.57 0.97
CA PRO A 50 -2.99 -17.92 2.18
C PRO A 50 -2.17 -17.61 3.45
N PRO A 51 -2.81 -17.29 4.58
CA PRO A 51 -2.11 -17.02 5.86
C PRO A 51 -1.22 -18.16 6.35
N ALA A 52 -1.49 -19.39 5.93
CA ALA A 52 -0.67 -20.56 6.25
C ALA A 52 0.79 -20.44 5.75
N TRP A 53 1.03 -19.68 4.69
CA TRP A 53 2.38 -19.44 4.17
C TRP A 53 3.27 -18.70 5.17
N LEU A 54 2.70 -17.84 5.99
CA LEU A 54 3.43 -17.09 7.01
C LEU A 54 3.79 -17.93 8.26
N LYS A 55 3.30 -19.15 8.34
CA LYS A 55 3.65 -20.10 9.41
C LYS A 55 4.90 -20.93 9.09
N LYS A 56 5.35 -20.92 7.84
CA LYS A 56 6.56 -21.61 7.39
C LYS A 56 7.81 -20.85 7.83
N PRO A 57 8.97 -21.50 7.93
CA PRO A 57 10.24 -20.78 7.99
C PRO A 57 10.41 -19.87 6.78
N PHE A 58 11.02 -18.70 6.95
CA PHE A 58 11.20 -17.71 5.88
C PHE A 58 11.92 -18.27 4.66
N ALA A 59 12.96 -19.08 4.86
CA ALA A 59 13.66 -19.76 3.78
C ALA A 59 12.74 -20.65 2.93
N SER A 60 11.85 -21.42 3.58
CA SER A 60 10.87 -22.26 2.88
C SER A 60 9.85 -21.42 2.12
N TYR A 61 9.35 -20.33 2.73
CA TYR A 61 8.48 -19.37 2.08
C TYR A 61 9.10 -18.84 0.77
N CYS A 62 10.37 -18.44 0.81
CA CYS A 62 11.06 -17.92 -0.38
C CYS A 62 11.27 -18.98 -1.45
N ARG A 63 11.65 -20.22 -1.08
CA ARG A 63 11.86 -21.32 -2.03
C ARG A 63 10.55 -21.71 -2.72
N ASP A 64 9.47 -21.91 -1.94
CA ASP A 64 8.17 -22.28 -2.48
C ASP A 64 7.60 -21.17 -3.39
N LEU A 65 7.82 -19.89 -3.04
CA LEU A 65 7.37 -18.79 -3.87
C LEU A 65 8.20 -18.63 -5.15
N ALA A 66 9.50 -18.91 -5.09
CA ALA A 66 10.35 -18.93 -6.27
C ALA A 66 9.95 -20.04 -7.23
N GLU A 67 9.65 -21.23 -6.72
CA GLU A 67 9.12 -22.35 -7.51
C GLU A 67 7.78 -22.00 -8.15
N LEU A 68 6.83 -21.45 -7.37
CA LEU A 68 5.53 -21.00 -7.87
C LEU A 68 5.66 -19.96 -9.00
N LYS A 69 6.71 -19.15 -8.96
CA LYS A 69 7.01 -18.12 -9.97
C LYS A 69 7.94 -18.61 -11.08
N GLN A 70 8.29 -19.90 -11.11
CA GLN A 70 9.19 -20.50 -12.08
C GLN A 70 10.53 -19.75 -12.18
N LEU A 71 11.03 -19.29 -11.04
CA LEU A 71 12.31 -18.62 -10.94
C LEU A 71 13.45 -19.67 -10.85
N PRO A 72 14.70 -19.27 -11.13
CA PRO A 72 15.86 -20.15 -10.91
C PRO A 72 15.91 -20.67 -9.47
N ALA A 73 16.49 -21.85 -9.30
CA ALA A 73 16.63 -22.49 -7.99
C ALA A 73 17.33 -21.56 -6.99
N VAL A 74 16.75 -21.44 -5.82
CA VAL A 74 17.29 -20.60 -4.76
C VAL A 74 18.38 -21.37 -4.01
N GLY A 75 19.64 -20.99 -4.24
CA GLY A 75 20.80 -21.55 -3.53
C GLY A 75 20.87 -21.17 -2.04
N GLU A 76 21.87 -21.70 -1.35
CA GLU A 76 22.14 -21.32 0.05
C GLU A 76 22.55 -19.85 0.15
N ARG A 77 22.04 -19.17 1.18
CA ARG A 77 22.28 -17.75 1.43
C ARG A 77 22.03 -17.39 2.88
N ASP A 78 22.39 -16.19 3.25
CA ASP A 78 22.08 -15.63 4.56
C ASP A 78 20.58 -15.21 4.62
N TRP A 79 19.76 -16.15 5.06
CA TRP A 79 18.32 -15.95 5.19
C TRP A 79 17.95 -14.90 6.23
N GLN A 80 18.74 -14.79 7.30
CA GLN A 80 18.50 -13.80 8.35
C GLN A 80 18.73 -12.39 7.82
N ARG A 81 19.81 -12.20 7.06
CA ARG A 81 20.12 -10.91 6.43
C ARG A 81 19.05 -10.52 5.42
N LEU A 82 18.57 -11.46 4.63
CA LEU A 82 17.53 -11.20 3.63
C LEU A 82 16.21 -10.82 4.29
N GLU A 83 15.80 -11.55 5.33
CA GLU A 83 14.59 -11.25 6.08
C GLU A 83 14.69 -9.87 6.77
N ALA A 84 15.82 -9.56 7.40
CA ALA A 84 16.09 -8.26 8.01
C ALA A 84 16.01 -7.12 6.99
N ALA A 85 16.53 -7.31 5.77
CA ALA A 85 16.41 -6.33 4.70
C ALA A 85 14.95 -6.08 4.30
N GLY A 86 14.10 -7.10 4.31
CA GLY A 86 12.66 -6.96 4.09
C GLY A 86 11.97 -6.10 5.16
N TRP A 87 12.31 -6.31 6.43
CA TRP A 87 11.81 -5.51 7.54
C TRP A 87 12.30 -4.05 7.47
N GLN A 88 13.55 -3.83 7.10
CA GLN A 88 14.08 -2.48 6.89
C GLN A 88 13.31 -1.76 5.78
N ARG A 89 13.10 -2.41 4.63
CA ARG A 89 12.29 -1.83 3.54
C ARG A 89 10.86 -1.53 3.96
N LEU A 90 10.26 -2.37 4.80
CA LEU A 90 8.93 -2.09 5.35
C LEU A 90 8.92 -0.81 6.19
N ALA A 91 9.94 -0.59 7.02
CA ALA A 91 10.07 0.64 7.80
C ALA A 91 10.21 1.88 6.88
N GLU A 92 11.00 1.79 5.82
CA GLU A 92 11.16 2.86 4.82
C GLU A 92 9.82 3.18 4.13
N VAL A 93 9.08 2.15 3.67
CA VAL A 93 7.75 2.32 3.06
C VAL A 93 6.79 3.00 4.02
N ARG A 94 6.79 2.61 5.31
CA ARG A 94 5.93 3.24 6.33
C ARG A 94 6.27 4.71 6.56
N ASN A 95 7.54 5.05 6.59
CA ASN A 95 7.96 6.45 6.70
C ASN A 95 7.47 7.28 5.51
N LEU A 96 7.55 6.74 4.30
CA LEU A 96 6.99 7.37 3.09
C LEU A 96 5.46 7.48 3.15
N GLU A 97 4.77 6.47 3.69
CA GLU A 97 3.32 6.50 3.88
C GLU A 97 2.89 7.57 4.89
N LEU A 98 3.66 7.80 5.96
CA LEU A 98 3.42 8.89 6.91
C LEU A 98 3.51 10.25 6.22
N LEU A 99 4.58 10.49 5.44
CA LEU A 99 4.72 11.72 4.66
C LEU A 99 3.56 11.89 3.68
N ARG A 100 3.21 10.84 2.94
CA ARG A 100 2.07 10.83 2.02
C ARG A 100 0.75 11.11 2.74
N GLY A 101 0.59 10.62 3.97
CA GLY A 101 -0.58 10.88 4.81
C GLY A 101 -0.77 12.35 5.13
N LEU A 102 0.31 13.11 5.36
CA LEU A 102 0.28 14.54 5.61
C LEU A 102 -0.27 15.35 4.41
N PHE A 103 0.05 14.92 3.20
CA PHE A 103 -0.40 15.60 1.97
C PHE A 103 -1.78 15.15 1.50
N ARG A 104 -2.35 14.11 2.09
CA ARG A 104 -3.62 13.54 1.64
C ARG A 104 -4.75 14.54 1.64
N ARG A 105 -4.98 15.23 2.78
CA ARG A 105 -6.09 16.18 2.91
C ARG A 105 -5.88 17.45 2.07
N PRO A 106 -4.70 18.06 2.04
CA PRO A 106 -4.40 19.15 1.11
C PRO A 106 -4.67 18.78 -0.36
N LEU A 107 -4.22 17.62 -0.81
CA LEU A 107 -4.44 17.16 -2.19
C LEU A 107 -5.92 16.90 -2.49
N GLU A 108 -6.65 16.30 -1.55
CA GLU A 108 -8.09 16.07 -1.68
C GLU A 108 -8.85 17.40 -1.80
N LEU A 109 -8.54 18.37 -0.95
CA LEU A 109 -9.11 19.71 -1.00
C LEU A 109 -8.77 20.41 -2.32
N TRP A 110 -7.52 20.35 -2.74
CA TRP A 110 -7.09 20.95 -4.01
C TRP A 110 -7.88 20.38 -5.19
N LEU A 111 -8.00 19.05 -5.28
CA LEU A 111 -8.76 18.39 -6.36
C LEU A 111 -10.27 18.74 -6.34
N VAL A 112 -10.85 18.87 -5.15
CA VAL A 112 -12.27 19.24 -5.02
C VAL A 112 -12.50 20.70 -5.37
N LEU A 113 -11.59 21.58 -4.97
CA LEU A 113 -11.65 23.01 -5.33
C LEU A 113 -11.46 23.24 -6.83
N ASP A 114 -10.51 22.55 -7.45
CA ASP A 114 -10.31 22.60 -8.90
C ASP A 114 -11.59 22.22 -9.65
N ARG A 115 -12.25 21.14 -9.25
CA ARG A 115 -13.54 20.74 -9.82
C ARG A 115 -14.65 21.75 -9.56
N ALA A 116 -14.67 22.37 -8.37
CA ALA A 116 -15.65 23.39 -8.03
C ALA A 116 -15.51 24.62 -8.93
N ILE A 117 -14.28 25.09 -9.13
CA ILE A 117 -13.97 26.22 -10.02
C ILE A 117 -14.41 25.89 -11.46
N TYR A 118 -14.01 24.71 -11.96
CA TYR A 118 -14.41 24.28 -13.29
C TYR A 118 -15.93 24.29 -13.49
N LEU A 119 -16.70 23.78 -12.52
CA LEU A 119 -18.16 23.77 -12.60
C LEU A 119 -18.75 25.19 -12.55
N GLN A 120 -18.18 26.10 -11.76
CA GLN A 120 -18.59 27.50 -11.73
C GLN A 120 -18.36 28.19 -13.08
N GLU A 121 -17.22 27.94 -13.73
CA GLU A 121 -16.90 28.44 -15.06
C GLU A 121 -17.87 27.90 -16.12
N GLN A 122 -18.46 26.72 -15.90
CA GLN A 122 -19.50 26.14 -16.76
C GLN A 122 -20.93 26.62 -16.42
N GLY A 123 -21.08 27.60 -15.53
CA GLY A 123 -22.37 28.20 -15.19
C GLY A 123 -23.18 27.43 -14.14
N TYR A 124 -22.53 26.60 -13.32
CA TYR A 124 -23.19 25.93 -12.20
C TYR A 124 -23.04 26.74 -10.90
N ALA A 125 -24.09 26.78 -10.11
CA ALA A 125 -24.02 27.20 -8.72
C ALA A 125 -23.41 26.05 -7.89
N VAL A 126 -22.23 26.28 -7.27
CA VAL A 126 -21.47 25.23 -6.59
C VAL A 126 -21.43 25.49 -5.09
N ARG A 127 -21.70 24.45 -4.29
CA ARG A 127 -21.55 24.45 -2.82
C ARG A 127 -20.61 23.31 -2.40
N LEU A 128 -19.67 23.64 -1.53
CA LEU A 128 -18.78 22.68 -0.89
C LEU A 128 -19.16 22.51 0.57
N GLY A 129 -19.13 21.27 1.04
CA GLY A 129 -19.45 20.93 2.43
C GLY A 129 -18.83 19.61 2.85
N GLN A 130 -19.17 19.21 4.07
CA GLN A 130 -18.88 17.89 4.59
C GLN A 130 -20.22 17.20 4.87
N PHE A 131 -20.38 15.95 4.43
CA PHE A 131 -21.60 15.20 4.65
C PHE A 131 -21.60 14.40 5.97
N CYS A 132 -20.44 14.22 6.59
CA CYS A 132 -20.30 13.58 7.90
C CYS A 132 -19.01 14.01 8.61
N ALA A 133 -18.90 13.66 9.87
CA ALA A 133 -17.67 13.90 10.64
C ALA A 133 -16.48 13.09 10.08
N PRO A 134 -15.25 13.66 10.08
CA PRO A 134 -14.05 12.99 9.52
C PRO A 134 -13.68 11.68 10.23
N GLN A 135 -14.18 11.45 11.44
CA GLN A 135 -14.01 10.21 12.21
C GLN A 135 -14.79 9.04 11.63
N LEU A 136 -15.89 9.28 10.93
CA LEU A 136 -16.72 8.26 10.30
C LEU A 136 -16.10 7.79 8.97
N THR A 137 -15.62 8.73 8.17
CA THR A 137 -14.88 8.46 6.95
C THR A 137 -13.94 9.63 6.62
N PRO A 138 -12.70 9.34 6.25
CA PRO A 138 -11.77 10.38 5.83
C PRO A 138 -12.17 11.04 4.50
N ARG A 139 -13.07 10.42 3.72
CA ARG A 139 -13.61 10.95 2.45
C ARG A 139 -14.99 11.56 2.69
N ASN A 140 -15.04 12.67 3.40
CA ASN A 140 -16.29 13.31 3.83
C ASN A 140 -16.62 14.61 3.09
N LEU A 141 -15.87 14.96 2.04
CA LEU A 141 -16.18 16.15 1.25
C LEU A 141 -17.36 15.90 0.30
N LEU A 142 -18.23 16.88 0.22
CA LEU A 142 -19.39 16.91 -0.66
C LEU A 142 -19.29 18.14 -1.55
N LEU A 143 -19.41 17.94 -2.85
CA LEU A 143 -19.57 18.99 -3.85
C LEU A 143 -20.96 18.87 -4.43
N LEU A 144 -21.75 19.90 -4.30
CA LEU A 144 -23.08 20.04 -4.92
C LEU A 144 -23.00 21.07 -6.03
N ALA A 145 -23.50 20.73 -7.21
CA ALA A 145 -23.57 21.63 -8.34
C ALA A 145 -24.98 21.62 -8.90
N GLU A 146 -25.60 22.79 -9.00
CA GLU A 146 -26.92 22.99 -9.56
C GLU A 146 -26.79 23.88 -10.78
N ARG A 147 -27.46 23.53 -11.86
CA ARG A 147 -27.47 24.38 -13.06
C ARG A 147 -28.34 25.59 -12.79
N SER A 148 -27.77 26.78 -12.87
CA SER A 148 -28.47 28.04 -12.77
C SER A 148 -29.32 28.33 -14.02
#